data_c8c4a702a92840adec303f41943b5bbf
#
_entry.id   c8c4a702a92840adec303f41943b5bbf
#
_cell.length_a   1.000
_cell.length_b   1.000
_cell.length_c   1.000
_cell.angle_alpha   90.00
_cell.angle_beta   90.00
_cell.angle_gamma   90.00
#
_symmetry.space_group_name_H-M   'P 1'
#
loop_
_entity.id
_entity.type
_entity.pdbx_description
1 polymer ?
#
loop_
_entity_poly.entity_id
_entity_poly.type
_entity_poly.pdbx_seq_one_letter_code
_entity_poly.pdbx_strand_id
1 'polypeptide(L)'
;MRKDYIHKITTDLVERYDTICIEDLKSSNMMSNHNLARSISQQSWYLFRRTLEYKCLMYGKKLIIVNPYKTSQTCSSCGYDSGKKTLNIREWTCPNCNAEHDRDINASINILNKGLNDMKNEKETVESV
;
A
#
# COMPACT_ATOMS: atom_id res chain seq x y z
N MET A 1 6.00 -2.16 -17.22
CA MET A 1 6.70 -3.15 -16.38
C MET A 1 6.52 -4.52 -17.01
N ARG A 2 7.58 -5.28 -17.14
CA ARG A 2 7.54 -6.59 -17.78
C ARG A 2 6.97 -7.66 -16.85
N LYS A 3 6.30 -8.66 -17.44
CA LYS A 3 5.71 -9.77 -16.71
C LYS A 3 6.74 -10.54 -15.86
N ASP A 4 7.90 -10.81 -16.41
CA ASP A 4 8.97 -11.52 -15.73
C ASP A 4 9.50 -10.75 -14.51
N TYR A 5 9.58 -9.42 -14.61
CA TYR A 5 9.97 -8.56 -13.52
C TYR A 5 8.95 -8.60 -12.37
N ILE A 6 7.67 -8.54 -12.72
CA ILE A 6 6.57 -8.65 -11.73
C ILE A 6 6.62 -10.01 -11.05
N HIS A 7 6.84 -11.09 -11.79
CA HIS A 7 6.95 -12.44 -11.22
C HIS A 7 8.12 -12.56 -10.25
N LYS A 8 9.25 -11.97 -10.57
CA LYS A 8 10.43 -11.98 -9.68
C LYS A 8 10.16 -11.24 -8.37
N ILE A 9 9.59 -10.04 -8.46
CA ILE A 9 9.27 -9.23 -7.28
C ILE A 9 8.25 -9.92 -6.40
N THR A 10 7.17 -10.42 -6.98
CA THR A 10 6.09 -11.06 -6.19
C THR A 10 6.55 -12.36 -5.55
N THR A 11 7.36 -13.16 -6.25
CA THR A 11 7.96 -14.37 -5.68
C THR A 11 8.86 -14.02 -4.49
N ASP A 12 9.70 -13.02 -4.63
CA ASP A 12 10.58 -12.56 -3.55
C ASP A 12 9.77 -12.11 -2.33
N LEU A 13 8.69 -11.37 -2.54
CA LEU A 13 7.83 -10.91 -1.45
C LEU A 13 7.17 -12.05 -0.70
N VAL A 14 6.59 -13.03 -1.41
CA VAL A 14 5.90 -14.14 -0.75
C VAL A 14 6.86 -15.12 -0.10
N GLU A 15 8.10 -15.18 -0.54
CA GLU A 15 9.13 -16.00 0.11
C GLU A 15 9.65 -15.37 1.39
N ARG A 16 9.71 -14.04 1.46
CA ARG A 16 10.28 -13.31 2.59
C ARG A 16 9.26 -12.98 3.68
N TYR A 17 8.01 -12.75 3.32
CA TYR A 17 7.01 -12.22 4.25
C TYR A 17 5.78 -13.09 4.31
N ASP A 18 5.21 -13.22 5.50
CA ASP A 18 3.97 -13.98 5.72
C ASP A 18 2.73 -13.15 5.47
N THR A 19 2.82 -11.85 5.69
CA THR A 19 1.73 -10.90 5.49
C THR A 19 2.21 -9.72 4.68
N ILE A 20 1.48 -9.38 3.62
CA ILE A 20 1.83 -8.28 2.73
C ILE A 20 0.63 -7.33 2.66
N CYS A 21 0.88 -6.04 2.88
CA CYS A 21 -0.15 -5.01 2.82
C CYS A 21 0.09 -4.10 1.61
N ILE A 22 -0.94 -3.90 0.78
CA ILE A 22 -0.87 -3.01 -0.37
C ILE A 22 -2.06 -2.05 -0.37
N GLU A 23 -1.89 -0.91 -1.05
CA GLU A 23 -2.97 0.04 -1.23
C GLU A 23 -4.00 -0.44 -2.24
N ASP A 24 -5.27 -0.14 -1.98
CA ASP A 24 -6.35 -0.34 -2.94
C ASP A 24 -6.44 0.88 -3.85
N LEU A 25 -5.69 0.87 -4.94
CA LEU A 25 -5.71 1.93 -5.94
C LEU A 25 -6.88 1.68 -6.89
N LYS A 26 -7.98 2.40 -6.67
CA LYS A 26 -9.19 2.25 -7.49
C LYS A 26 -8.97 2.79 -8.90
N SER A 27 -9.42 2.03 -9.88
CA SER A 27 -9.28 2.40 -11.29
C SER A 27 -9.92 3.74 -11.64
N SER A 28 -11.03 4.10 -10.97
CA SER A 28 -11.72 5.37 -11.22
C SER A 28 -10.83 6.58 -10.93
N ASN A 29 -9.95 6.50 -9.94
CA ASN A 29 -9.02 7.56 -9.61
C ASN A 29 -7.86 7.67 -10.60
N MET A 30 -7.56 6.57 -11.28
CA MET A 30 -6.47 6.49 -12.25
C MET A 30 -6.93 6.85 -13.66
N MET A 31 -8.21 6.71 -13.96
CA MET A 31 -8.77 6.94 -15.29
C MET A 31 -9.13 8.40 -15.60
N SER A 32 -9.03 9.28 -14.62
CA SER A 32 -9.38 10.69 -14.81
C SER A 32 -8.43 11.44 -15.76
N ASN A 33 -7.34 10.80 -16.18
CA ASN A 33 -6.33 11.40 -17.03
C ASN A 33 -6.02 10.44 -18.19
N HIS A 34 -6.43 10.79 -19.40
CA HIS A 34 -6.28 9.95 -20.59
C HIS A 34 -4.84 9.96 -21.16
N ASN A 35 -3.85 9.84 -20.31
CA ASN A 35 -2.45 9.76 -20.71
C ASN A 35 -2.05 8.32 -20.90
N LEU A 36 -1.41 8.00 -22.03
CA LEU A 36 -0.96 6.65 -22.36
C LEU A 36 -0.03 6.05 -21.30
N ALA A 37 0.91 6.86 -20.79
CA ALA A 37 1.83 6.41 -19.75
C ALA A 37 1.08 5.99 -18.48
N ARG A 38 0.04 6.73 -18.13
CA ARG A 38 -0.79 6.42 -16.96
C ARG A 38 -1.58 5.13 -17.15
N SER A 39 -2.11 4.93 -18.36
CA SER A 39 -2.82 3.70 -18.71
C SER A 39 -1.92 2.46 -18.59
N ILE A 40 -0.67 2.57 -19.05
CA ILE A 40 0.33 1.51 -18.91
C ILE A 40 0.65 1.24 -17.44
N SER A 41 0.77 2.28 -16.62
CA SER A 41 1.01 2.16 -15.18
C SER A 41 -0.16 1.46 -14.47
N GLN A 42 -1.40 1.76 -14.86
CA GLN A 42 -2.58 1.09 -14.33
C GLN A 42 -2.56 -0.40 -14.63
N GLN A 43 -2.26 -0.76 -15.88
CA GLN A 43 -2.19 -2.16 -16.29
C GLN A 43 -1.11 -2.91 -15.52
N SER A 44 0.04 -2.28 -15.31
CA SER A 44 1.13 -2.85 -14.52
C SER A 44 0.73 -3.06 -13.05
N TRP A 45 0.02 -2.10 -12.47
CA TRP A 45 -0.48 -2.21 -11.11
C TRP A 45 -1.46 -3.36 -10.96
N TYR A 46 -2.43 -3.49 -11.86
CA TYR A 46 -3.39 -4.59 -11.84
C TYR A 46 -2.72 -5.94 -12.01
N LEU A 47 -1.73 -6.01 -12.91
CA LEU A 47 -0.97 -7.24 -13.11
C LEU A 47 -0.18 -7.61 -11.85
N PHE A 48 0.46 -6.64 -11.22
CA PHE A 48 1.20 -6.82 -9.97
C PHE A 48 0.26 -7.35 -8.87
N ARG A 49 -0.87 -6.69 -8.65
CA ARG A 49 -1.84 -7.06 -7.63
C ARG A 49 -2.37 -8.48 -7.86
N ARG A 50 -2.78 -8.78 -9.09
CA ARG A 50 -3.34 -10.07 -9.44
C ARG A 50 -2.32 -11.18 -9.28
N THR A 51 -1.09 -10.95 -9.70
CA THR A 51 0.02 -11.92 -9.54
C THR A 51 0.32 -12.15 -8.07
N LEU A 52 0.34 -11.09 -7.27
CA LEU A 52 0.58 -11.19 -5.84
C LEU A 52 -0.53 -11.96 -5.12
N GLU A 53 -1.80 -11.70 -5.47
CA GLU A 53 -2.94 -12.44 -4.93
C GLU A 53 -2.81 -13.94 -5.19
N TYR A 54 -2.49 -14.29 -6.43
CA TYR A 54 -2.31 -15.68 -6.83
C TYR A 54 -1.17 -16.35 -6.06
N LYS A 55 -0.03 -15.68 -5.93
CA LYS A 55 1.12 -16.25 -5.24
C LYS A 55 0.92 -16.35 -3.73
N CYS A 56 0.26 -15.37 -3.13
CA CYS A 56 -0.10 -15.46 -1.71
C CYS A 56 -1.00 -16.67 -1.45
N LEU A 57 -1.96 -16.90 -2.33
CA LEU A 57 -2.82 -18.06 -2.22
C LEU A 57 -2.03 -19.37 -2.34
N MET A 58 -1.12 -19.46 -3.31
CA MET A 58 -0.29 -20.65 -3.53
C MET A 58 0.65 -20.95 -2.37
N TYR A 59 1.25 -19.90 -1.80
CA TYR A 59 2.27 -20.03 -0.76
C TYR A 59 1.69 -20.02 0.66
N GLY A 60 0.37 -19.90 0.78
CA GLY A 60 -0.28 -19.84 2.10
C GLY A 60 0.02 -18.56 2.85
N LYS A 61 0.22 -17.46 2.14
CA LYS A 61 0.52 -16.15 2.71
C LYS A 61 -0.73 -15.27 2.71
N LYS A 62 -0.71 -14.22 3.53
CA LYS A 62 -1.83 -13.31 3.65
C LYS A 62 -1.57 -12.02 2.89
N LEU A 63 -2.51 -11.63 2.03
CA LEU A 63 -2.50 -10.35 1.35
C LEU A 63 -3.64 -9.48 1.90
N ILE A 64 -3.31 -8.28 2.35
CA ILE A 64 -4.27 -7.33 2.89
C ILE A 64 -4.29 -6.10 1.99
N ILE A 65 -5.49 -5.75 1.52
CA ILE A 65 -5.68 -4.59 0.67
C ILE A 65 -6.23 -3.46 1.52
N VAL A 66 -5.51 -2.36 1.58
CA VAL A 66 -5.74 -1.26 2.51
C VAL A 66 -6.27 -0.03 1.76
N ASN A 67 -7.28 0.62 2.33
CA ASN A 67 -7.79 1.88 1.80
C ASN A 67 -6.69 2.95 1.91
N PRO A 68 -6.33 3.63 0.79
CA PRO A 68 -5.24 4.61 0.79
C PRO A 68 -5.59 5.95 1.44
N TYR A 69 -6.77 6.10 2.02
CA TYR A 69 -7.23 7.36 2.60
C TYR A 69 -6.26 7.89 3.64
N LYS A 70 -5.71 9.07 3.38
CA LYS A 70 -4.77 9.80 4.25
C LYS A 70 -3.46 9.09 4.59
N THR A 71 -3.10 8.01 3.93
CA THR A 71 -1.84 7.30 4.22
C THR A 71 -0.60 8.15 3.96
N SER A 72 -0.66 9.05 2.98
CA SER A 72 0.45 9.97 2.67
C SER A 72 0.43 11.26 3.50
N GLN A 73 -0.66 11.54 4.21
CA GLN A 73 -0.87 12.79 4.96
C GLN A 73 -0.63 12.62 6.46
N THR A 74 -0.80 11.42 6.96
CA THR A 74 -0.72 11.12 8.39
C THR A 74 0.71 10.86 8.80
N CYS A 75 1.14 11.48 9.90
CA CYS A 75 2.45 11.18 10.50
C CYS A 75 2.43 9.78 11.09
N SER A 76 3.33 8.91 10.63
CA SER A 76 3.41 7.53 11.13
C SER A 76 3.90 7.44 12.58
N SER A 77 4.53 8.50 13.08
CA SER A 77 5.05 8.54 14.46
C SER A 77 4.00 8.97 15.48
N CYS A 78 3.16 9.97 15.16
CA CYS A 78 2.22 10.53 16.12
C CYS A 78 0.76 10.51 15.69
N GLY A 79 0.46 10.18 14.44
CA GLY A 79 -0.89 10.13 13.92
C GLY A 79 -1.48 11.47 13.46
N TYR A 80 -0.71 12.54 13.51
CA TYR A 80 -1.18 13.87 13.11
C TYR A 80 -1.45 13.94 11.61
N ASP A 81 -2.61 14.47 11.22
CA ASP A 81 -2.93 14.71 9.82
C ASP A 81 -2.35 16.05 9.39
N SER A 82 -1.26 16.01 8.64
CA SER A 82 -0.55 17.21 8.17
C SER A 82 -1.10 17.78 6.87
N GLY A 83 -2.18 17.22 6.32
CA GLY A 83 -2.84 17.70 5.12
C GLY A 83 -2.19 17.21 3.82
N LYS A 84 -2.83 17.54 2.72
CA LYS A 84 -2.35 17.15 1.39
C LYS A 84 -1.04 17.85 1.05
N LYS A 85 -0.15 17.10 0.41
CA LYS A 85 1.12 17.60 -0.11
C LYS A 85 1.16 17.45 -1.61
N THR A 86 1.83 18.39 -2.29
CA THR A 86 2.01 18.31 -3.74
C THR A 86 2.94 17.14 -4.09
N LEU A 87 2.83 16.63 -5.31
CA LEU A 87 3.58 15.44 -5.74
C LEU A 87 5.10 15.62 -5.71
N ASN A 88 5.59 16.84 -5.76
CA ASN A 88 7.02 17.13 -5.71
C ASN A 88 7.60 17.18 -4.30
N ILE A 89 6.79 17.12 -3.26
CA ILE A 89 7.27 17.06 -1.87
C ILE A 89 7.58 15.60 -1.53
N ARG A 90 8.86 15.30 -1.38
CA ARG A 90 9.33 13.95 -1.03
C ARG A 90 9.70 13.81 0.43
N GLU A 91 10.08 14.90 1.06
CA GLU A 91 10.46 14.93 2.48
C GLU A 91 9.65 16.01 3.18
N TRP A 92 9.25 15.74 4.42
CA TRP A 92 8.50 16.69 5.22
C TRP A 92 8.73 16.45 6.71
N THR A 93 8.49 17.50 7.48
CA THR A 93 8.61 17.46 8.94
C THR A 93 7.24 17.61 9.57
N CYS A 94 6.89 16.73 10.49
CA CYS A 94 5.61 16.81 11.17
C CYS A 94 5.56 18.03 12.10
N PRO A 95 4.56 18.92 11.93
CA PRO A 95 4.47 20.10 12.79
C PRO A 95 4.07 19.78 14.24
N ASN A 96 3.55 18.60 14.48
CA ASN A 96 3.11 18.18 15.82
C ASN A 96 4.24 17.54 16.63
N CYS A 97 5.00 16.61 16.05
CA CYS A 97 6.04 15.88 16.79
C CYS A 97 7.45 16.12 16.28
N ASN A 98 7.64 16.91 15.25
CA ASN A 98 8.93 17.26 14.62
C ASN A 98 9.66 16.07 13.98
N ALA A 99 9.02 14.93 13.81
CA ALA A 99 9.63 13.81 13.11
C ALA A 99 9.83 14.14 11.63
N GLU A 100 10.99 13.79 11.10
CA GLU A 100 11.29 13.95 9.68
C GLU A 100 10.87 12.70 8.93
N HIS A 101 10.17 12.88 7.82
CA HIS A 101 9.64 11.77 7.04
C HIS A 101 10.08 11.85 5.59
N ASP A 102 10.46 10.68 5.04
CA ASP A 102 10.36 10.43 3.60
C ASP A 102 8.90 10.10 3.31
N ARG A 103 8.33 10.74 2.29
CA ARG A 103 6.90 10.60 1.96
C ARG A 103 6.48 9.15 1.73
N ASP A 104 7.27 8.42 0.92
CA ASP A 104 6.92 7.06 0.54
C ASP A 104 7.10 6.08 1.69
N ILE A 105 8.16 6.26 2.48
CA ILE A 105 8.41 5.43 3.66
C ILE A 105 7.32 5.65 4.70
N ASN A 106 6.96 6.91 4.97
CA ASN A 106 5.89 7.24 5.91
C ASN A 106 4.56 6.62 5.47
N ALA A 107 4.21 6.72 4.18
CA ALA A 107 2.99 6.13 3.65
C ALA A 107 3.00 4.61 3.80
N SER A 108 4.12 3.96 3.51
CA SER A 108 4.23 2.50 3.62
C SER A 108 4.06 2.02 5.06
N ILE A 109 4.59 2.75 6.04
CA ILE A 109 4.39 2.44 7.46
C ILE A 109 2.90 2.55 7.82
N ASN A 110 2.22 3.60 7.35
CA ASN A 110 0.79 3.80 7.60
C ASN A 110 -0.05 2.68 6.96
N ILE A 111 0.30 2.24 5.75
CA ILE A 111 -0.37 1.14 5.07
C ILE A 111 -0.22 -0.15 5.87
N LEU A 112 0.99 -0.46 6.31
CA LEU A 112 1.25 -1.64 7.13
C LEU A 112 0.45 -1.60 8.43
N ASN A 113 0.44 -0.48 9.12
CA ASN A 113 -0.28 -0.33 10.39
C ASN A 113 -1.80 -0.50 10.19
N LYS A 114 -2.36 0.07 9.14
CA LYS A 114 -3.77 -0.12 8.80
C LYS A 114 -4.09 -1.58 8.52
N GLY A 115 -3.25 -2.24 7.74
CA GLY A 115 -3.43 -3.65 7.39
C GLY A 115 -3.39 -4.55 8.60
N LEU A 116 -2.42 -4.35 9.48
CA LEU A 116 -2.30 -5.13 10.72
C LEU A 116 -3.48 -4.89 11.66
N ASN A 117 -3.97 -3.66 11.73
CA ASN A 117 -5.13 -3.31 12.54
C ASN A 117 -6.39 -3.98 11.99
N ASP A 118 -6.60 -3.98 10.68
CA ASP A 118 -7.72 -4.65 10.04
C ASP A 118 -7.69 -6.16 10.27
N MET A 119 -6.51 -6.75 10.18
CA MET A 119 -6.32 -8.18 10.46
C MET A 119 -6.66 -8.52 11.91
N LYS A 120 -6.25 -7.68 12.85
CA LYS A 120 -6.56 -7.84 14.28
C LYS A 120 -8.07 -7.77 14.52
N ASN A 121 -8.77 -6.83 13.90
CA ASN A 121 -10.21 -6.69 14.02
C ASN A 121 -10.97 -7.90 13.47
N GLU A 122 -10.54 -8.43 12.32
CA GLU A 122 -11.11 -9.65 11.75
C GLU A 122 -10.93 -10.83 12.71
N LYS A 123 -9.75 -10.97 13.29
CA LYS A 123 -9.45 -12.04 14.23
C LYS A 123 -10.31 -11.95 15.49
N GLU A 124 -10.48 -10.75 16.01
CA GLU A 124 -11.36 -10.50 17.17
C GLU A 124 -12.82 -10.83 16.85
N THR A 125 -13.28 -10.48 15.65
CA THR A 125 -14.64 -10.80 15.19
C THR A 125 -14.86 -12.31 15.10
N VAL A 126 -13.88 -13.04 14.60
CA VAL A 126 -13.95 -14.51 14.52
C VAL A 126 -13.97 -15.14 15.91
N GLU A 127 -13.17 -14.65 16.83
CA GLU A 127 -13.11 -15.16 18.21
C GLU A 127 -14.38 -14.89 19.00
N SER A 128 -15.14 -13.85 18.66
CA SER A 128 -16.37 -13.49 19.35
C SER A 128 -17.58 -14.33 18.91
N VAL A 129 -17.40 -15.13 17.87
CA VAL A 129 -18.41 -16.05 17.38
C VAL A 129 -18.20 -17.43 18.01
#